data_6d1a7530bdf8427437cc34a3b4f44762
#
_entry.id   6d1a7530bdf8427437cc34a3b4f44762
#
_cell.length_a   1.000
_cell.length_b   1.000
_cell.length_c   1.000
_cell.angle_alpha   90.00
_cell.angle_beta   90.00
_cell.angle_gamma   90.00
#
_symmetry.space_group_name_H-M   'P 1'
#
loop_
_entity.id
_entity.type
_entity.pdbx_description
1 polymer ?
#
loop_
_entity_poly.entity_id
_entity_poly.type
_entity_poly.pdbx_seq_one_letter_code
_entity_poly.pdbx_strand_id
1 'polypeptide(L)'
;PYECKIRKTSAVYAEYEKLNSVQDKVRESVEQQIQSERLKIELVTNVSHDLKTPLTSIISYIDLLKKMDLDDEASSYVKILDKKAQKLKGIVSDVFSIAKATSGVDVNLTKLDFVMLLNQCIADAEDKIADSGKIVKININADSAMVMGDGDKLYRVFQNIVDNALNYSMDGTRIFLDVYKKADRIVFAEKNISATPINFTEEEILERFVRGDKSRTDGGSGLGLSISKSFTEACGGIFNIEIDGDMFKAIVEMPIIQEDTAEKTDDKTE
;
A
#
# COMPACT_ATOMS: atom_id res chain seq x y z
N PRO A 1 15.43 27.99 -21.55
CA PRO A 1 15.59 27.83 -22.99
C PRO A 1 16.99 28.30 -23.39
N TYR A 2 17.78 27.39 -23.97
CA TYR A 2 19.07 27.74 -24.57
C TYR A 2 18.78 28.45 -25.89
N GLU A 3 19.00 29.76 -25.97
CA GLU A 3 18.99 30.50 -27.24
C GLU A 3 20.21 30.10 -28.06
N CYS A 4 19.99 29.27 -29.07
CA CYS A 4 21.06 28.87 -29.97
C CYS A 4 21.25 29.96 -31.03
N LYS A 5 22.42 30.60 -31.11
CA LYS A 5 22.78 31.61 -32.09
C LYS A 5 23.16 31.02 -33.45
N ILE A 6 22.30 30.13 -33.99
CA ILE A 6 22.49 29.55 -35.34
C ILE A 6 21.84 30.46 -36.38
N ARG A 7 22.55 30.75 -37.50
CA ARG A 7 21.98 31.54 -38.62
C ARG A 7 20.79 30.81 -39.23
N LYS A 8 19.65 31.50 -39.38
CA LYS A 8 18.37 30.93 -39.91
C LYS A 8 18.50 30.27 -41.28
N THR A 9 19.60 30.51 -42.02
CA THR A 9 19.88 29.96 -43.37
C THR A 9 20.68 28.66 -43.35
N SER A 10 21.02 28.14 -42.19
CA SER A 10 21.78 26.90 -42.05
C SER A 10 20.84 25.68 -42.11
N ALA A 11 21.24 24.59 -42.77
CA ALA A 11 20.52 23.32 -42.76
C ALA A 11 20.29 22.78 -41.29
N VAL A 12 21.23 23.10 -40.40
CA VAL A 12 21.15 22.78 -38.98
C VAL A 12 20.01 23.54 -38.28
N TYR A 13 19.61 24.72 -38.77
CA TYR A 13 18.52 25.50 -38.17
C TYR A 13 17.15 24.82 -38.32
N ALA A 14 16.89 24.20 -39.43
CA ALA A 14 15.64 23.45 -39.65
C ALA A 14 15.51 22.22 -38.76
N GLU A 15 16.64 21.56 -38.48
CA GLU A 15 16.70 20.43 -37.52
C GLU A 15 16.51 20.92 -36.07
N TYR A 16 17.10 22.06 -35.72
CA TYR A 16 16.93 22.71 -34.41
C TYR A 16 15.47 23.14 -34.19
N GLU A 17 14.79 23.75 -35.18
CA GLU A 17 13.37 24.08 -35.01
C GLU A 17 12.50 22.85 -34.85
N LYS A 18 12.77 21.75 -35.57
CA LYS A 18 12.06 20.47 -35.36
C LYS A 18 12.28 19.95 -33.97
N LEU A 19 13.52 19.98 -33.46
CA LEU A 19 13.84 19.52 -32.12
C LEU A 19 13.10 20.33 -31.04
N ASN A 20 13.09 21.66 -31.16
CA ASN A 20 12.35 22.54 -30.27
C ASN A 20 10.85 22.27 -30.31
N SER A 21 10.28 22.10 -31.53
CA SER A 21 8.86 21.79 -31.69
C SER A 21 8.46 20.45 -31.07
N VAL A 22 9.34 19.44 -31.10
CA VAL A 22 9.14 18.16 -30.42
C VAL A 22 9.23 18.36 -28.89
N GLN A 23 10.21 19.13 -28.42
CA GLN A 23 10.37 19.43 -27.00
C GLN A 23 9.15 20.16 -26.44
N ASP A 24 8.63 21.17 -27.17
CA ASP A 24 7.42 21.90 -26.77
C ASP A 24 6.19 20.98 -26.71
N LYS A 25 6.00 20.10 -27.72
CA LYS A 25 4.91 19.12 -27.74
C LYS A 25 5.01 18.11 -26.60
N VAL A 26 6.21 17.61 -26.30
CA VAL A 26 6.44 16.71 -25.17
C VAL A 26 6.11 17.42 -23.87
N ARG A 27 6.56 18.67 -23.70
CA ARG A 27 6.24 19.47 -22.51
C ARG A 27 4.74 19.69 -22.35
N GLU A 28 4.06 20.09 -23.41
CA GLU A 28 2.59 20.27 -23.40
C GLU A 28 1.87 18.97 -23.06
N SER A 29 2.28 17.84 -23.65
CA SER A 29 1.71 16.52 -23.34
C SER A 29 1.91 16.12 -21.88
N VAL A 30 3.11 16.36 -21.33
CA VAL A 30 3.42 16.10 -19.91
C VAL A 30 2.59 17.01 -19.00
N GLU A 31 2.47 18.29 -19.31
CA GLU A 31 1.65 19.23 -18.54
C GLU A 31 0.16 18.82 -18.55
N GLN A 32 -0.38 18.43 -19.70
CA GLN A 32 -1.75 17.91 -19.83
C GLN A 32 -1.96 16.63 -19.02
N GLN A 33 -0.99 15.72 -19.04
CA GLN A 33 -1.06 14.48 -18.27
C GLN A 33 -1.04 14.74 -16.77
N ILE A 34 -0.16 15.63 -16.29
CA ILE A 34 -0.11 16.06 -14.91
C ILE A 34 -1.44 16.70 -14.47
N GLN A 35 -2.01 17.56 -15.31
CA GLN A 35 -3.29 18.20 -15.01
C GLN A 35 -4.43 17.18 -14.96
N SER A 36 -4.46 16.21 -15.89
CA SER A 36 -5.45 15.12 -15.88
C SER A 36 -5.34 14.27 -14.60
N GLU A 37 -4.14 13.92 -14.19
CA GLU A 37 -3.93 13.16 -12.94
C GLU A 37 -4.36 13.98 -11.71
N ARG A 38 -4.05 15.26 -11.65
CA ARG A 38 -4.51 16.14 -10.55
C ARG A 38 -6.04 16.21 -10.47
N LEU A 39 -6.72 16.37 -11.61
CA LEU A 39 -8.19 16.38 -11.65
C LEU A 39 -8.80 15.06 -11.19
N LYS A 40 -8.23 13.92 -11.58
CA LYS A 40 -8.67 12.60 -11.10
C LYS A 40 -8.56 12.49 -9.57
N ILE A 41 -7.47 12.99 -8.99
CA ILE A 41 -7.22 12.98 -7.55
C ILE A 41 -8.19 13.89 -6.82
N GLU A 42 -8.41 15.11 -7.34
CA GLU A 42 -9.36 16.06 -6.76
C GLU A 42 -10.80 15.50 -6.79
N LEU A 43 -11.22 14.91 -7.90
CA LEU A 43 -12.52 14.26 -8.00
C LEU A 43 -12.66 13.10 -7.00
N VAL A 44 -11.67 12.21 -6.89
CA VAL A 44 -11.70 11.10 -5.92
C VAL A 44 -11.71 11.64 -4.48
N THR A 45 -10.97 12.71 -4.20
CA THR A 45 -10.93 13.35 -2.88
C THR A 45 -12.29 13.91 -2.50
N ASN A 46 -12.91 14.67 -3.38
CA ASN A 46 -14.22 15.29 -3.13
C ASN A 46 -15.32 14.23 -2.97
N VAL A 47 -15.36 13.25 -3.89
CA VAL A 47 -16.33 12.13 -3.80
C VAL A 47 -16.14 11.33 -2.52
N SER A 48 -14.92 11.07 -2.10
CA SER A 48 -14.65 10.32 -0.86
C SER A 48 -15.10 11.08 0.39
N HIS A 49 -14.88 12.40 0.42
CA HIS A 49 -15.38 13.24 1.50
C HIS A 49 -16.92 13.22 1.56
N ASP A 50 -17.57 13.35 0.41
CA ASP A 50 -19.03 13.36 0.29
C ASP A 50 -19.67 12.01 0.62
N LEU A 51 -18.93 10.91 0.42
CA LEU A 51 -19.34 9.57 0.84
C LEU A 51 -19.08 9.31 2.33
N LYS A 52 -18.06 9.89 2.92
CA LYS A 52 -17.69 9.67 4.32
C LYS A 52 -18.77 10.21 5.28
N THR A 53 -19.36 11.35 4.97
CA THR A 53 -20.36 12.01 5.80
C THR A 53 -21.64 11.18 5.98
N PRO A 54 -22.36 10.76 4.90
CA PRO A 54 -23.55 9.93 5.04
C PRO A 54 -23.24 8.55 5.64
N LEU A 55 -22.07 7.99 5.34
CA LEU A 55 -21.65 6.70 5.88
C LEU A 55 -21.39 6.76 7.38
N THR A 56 -20.80 7.86 7.88
CA THR A 56 -20.64 8.09 9.32
C THR A 56 -21.99 8.16 10.01
N SER A 57 -22.99 8.84 9.41
CA SER A 57 -24.35 8.89 9.94
C SER A 57 -24.99 7.49 9.99
N ILE A 58 -24.86 6.68 8.94
CA ILE A 58 -25.38 5.30 8.90
C ILE A 58 -24.78 4.48 10.03
N ILE A 59 -23.46 4.53 10.23
CA ILE A 59 -22.77 3.82 11.30
C ILE A 59 -23.28 4.28 12.68
N SER A 60 -23.45 5.59 12.87
CA SER A 60 -23.97 6.14 14.14
C SER A 60 -25.38 5.63 14.45
N TYR A 61 -26.27 5.53 13.44
CA TYR A 61 -27.60 4.95 13.65
C TYR A 61 -27.55 3.43 13.93
N ILE A 62 -26.64 2.70 13.28
CA ILE A 62 -26.41 1.28 13.60
C ILE A 62 -25.94 1.13 15.05
N ASP A 63 -25.05 1.98 15.53
CA ASP A 63 -24.57 1.95 16.92
C ASP A 63 -25.66 2.31 17.92
N LEU A 64 -26.61 3.17 17.56
CA LEU A 64 -27.80 3.42 18.37
C LEU A 64 -28.71 2.20 18.41
N LEU A 65 -28.98 1.56 17.27
CA LEU A 65 -29.79 0.33 17.19
C LEU A 65 -29.21 -0.80 18.01
N LYS A 66 -27.87 -0.98 18.04
CA LYS A 66 -27.19 -1.98 18.90
C LYS A 66 -27.45 -1.78 20.38
N LYS A 67 -27.78 -0.56 20.81
CA LYS A 67 -28.06 -0.22 22.22
C LYS A 67 -29.53 -0.37 22.61
N MET A 68 -30.39 -0.64 21.64
CA MET A 68 -31.82 -0.87 21.87
C MET A 68 -32.07 -2.34 22.21
N ASP A 69 -33.15 -2.57 22.93
CA ASP A 69 -33.65 -3.93 23.17
C ASP A 69 -34.35 -4.43 21.90
N LEU A 70 -33.64 -5.23 21.12
CA LEU A 70 -34.08 -5.79 19.86
C LEU A 70 -34.33 -7.28 20.01
N ASP A 71 -35.30 -7.82 19.29
CA ASP A 71 -35.45 -9.25 19.16
C ASP A 71 -34.23 -9.88 18.43
N ASP A 72 -34.10 -11.21 18.53
CA ASP A 72 -32.95 -11.94 17.97
C ASP A 72 -32.82 -11.75 16.45
N GLU A 73 -33.94 -11.65 15.73
CA GLU A 73 -33.94 -11.46 14.28
C GLU A 73 -33.47 -10.06 13.91
N ALA A 74 -34.02 -9.01 14.53
CA ALA A 74 -33.59 -7.63 14.31
C ALA A 74 -32.13 -7.41 14.73
N SER A 75 -31.69 -8.01 15.84
CA SER A 75 -30.30 -7.98 16.28
C SER A 75 -29.35 -8.61 15.25
N SER A 76 -29.76 -9.71 14.61
CA SER A 76 -28.98 -10.34 13.56
C SER A 76 -28.83 -9.46 12.32
N TYR A 77 -29.91 -8.76 11.92
CA TYR A 77 -29.86 -7.80 10.79
C TYR A 77 -28.97 -6.59 11.11
N VAL A 78 -29.05 -6.06 12.32
CA VAL A 78 -28.19 -4.95 12.75
C VAL A 78 -26.69 -5.34 12.70
N LYS A 79 -26.33 -6.55 13.13
CA LYS A 79 -24.96 -7.09 13.00
C LYS A 79 -24.50 -7.17 11.54
N ILE A 80 -25.38 -7.61 10.64
CA ILE A 80 -25.08 -7.68 9.20
C ILE A 80 -24.89 -6.29 8.62
N LEU A 81 -25.78 -5.33 8.96
CA LEU A 81 -25.69 -3.94 8.50
C LEU A 81 -24.39 -3.29 8.99
N ASP A 82 -24.04 -3.48 10.25
CA ASP A 82 -22.77 -2.99 10.81
C ASP A 82 -21.57 -3.51 10.04
N LYS A 83 -21.47 -4.82 9.85
CA LYS A 83 -20.40 -5.43 9.06
C LYS A 83 -20.31 -4.84 7.64
N LYS A 84 -21.45 -4.61 6.98
CA LYS A 84 -21.51 -4.03 5.63
C LYS A 84 -21.11 -2.54 5.63
N ALA A 85 -21.57 -1.76 6.61
CA ALA A 85 -21.24 -0.35 6.74
C ALA A 85 -19.75 -0.11 7.05
N GLN A 86 -19.17 -0.90 7.97
CA GLN A 86 -17.73 -0.84 8.28
C GLN A 86 -16.89 -1.23 7.05
N LYS A 87 -17.32 -2.26 6.31
CA LYS A 87 -16.68 -2.65 5.05
C LYS A 87 -16.69 -1.51 4.03
N LEU A 88 -17.85 -0.85 3.83
CA LEU A 88 -17.97 0.28 2.90
C LEU A 88 -17.09 1.45 3.33
N LYS A 89 -17.02 1.74 4.64
CA LYS A 89 -16.10 2.75 5.21
C LYS A 89 -14.65 2.43 4.86
N GLY A 90 -14.23 1.16 4.98
CA GLY A 90 -12.90 0.70 4.58
C GLY A 90 -12.62 0.96 3.11
N ILE A 91 -13.54 0.56 2.21
CA ILE A 91 -13.38 0.75 0.76
C ILE A 91 -13.25 2.23 0.39
N VAL A 92 -14.10 3.11 0.94
CA VAL A 92 -14.03 4.56 0.70
C VAL A 92 -12.70 5.13 1.17
N SER A 93 -12.22 4.72 2.35
CA SER A 93 -10.91 5.11 2.88
C SER A 93 -9.77 4.61 1.99
N ASP A 94 -9.85 3.37 1.50
CA ASP A 94 -8.84 2.76 0.65
C ASP A 94 -8.72 3.49 -0.71
N VAL A 95 -9.85 3.79 -1.36
CA VAL A 95 -9.87 4.53 -2.63
C VAL A 95 -9.25 5.92 -2.47
N PHE A 96 -9.57 6.61 -1.38
CA PHE A 96 -9.00 7.91 -1.04
C PHE A 96 -7.48 7.84 -0.81
N SER A 97 -7.04 6.82 -0.06
CA SER A 97 -5.63 6.61 0.25
C SER A 97 -4.78 6.34 -0.99
N ILE A 98 -5.31 5.56 -1.96
CA ILE A 98 -4.64 5.32 -3.24
C ILE A 98 -4.53 6.62 -4.04
N ALA A 99 -5.62 7.39 -4.14
CA ALA A 99 -5.61 8.65 -4.88
C ALA A 99 -4.55 9.63 -4.34
N LYS A 100 -4.42 9.74 -3.02
CA LYS A 100 -3.40 10.56 -2.36
C LYS A 100 -1.98 10.02 -2.55
N ALA A 101 -1.77 8.71 -2.42
CA ALA A 101 -0.44 8.11 -2.57
C ALA A 101 0.11 8.26 -3.99
N THR A 102 -0.76 8.13 -5.01
CA THR A 102 -0.37 8.32 -6.42
C THR A 102 0.04 9.76 -6.73
N SER A 103 -0.43 10.73 -5.94
CA SER A 103 -0.08 12.16 -6.14
C SER A 103 1.21 12.61 -5.46
N GLY A 104 1.81 11.78 -4.61
CA GLY A 104 3.00 12.15 -3.83
C GLY A 104 2.79 13.29 -2.80
N VAL A 105 1.55 13.74 -2.62
CA VAL A 105 1.22 14.99 -1.90
C VAL A 105 1.11 14.83 -0.38
N ASP A 106 1.09 13.60 0.14
CA ASP A 106 0.75 13.38 1.56
C ASP A 106 1.59 12.28 2.22
N VAL A 107 2.91 12.27 2.00
CA VAL A 107 3.83 11.33 2.63
C VAL A 107 4.69 12.07 3.65
N ASN A 108 4.54 11.72 4.92
CA ASN A 108 5.35 12.26 6.00
C ASN A 108 6.54 11.32 6.27
N LEU A 109 7.61 11.49 5.50
CA LEU A 109 8.82 10.68 5.64
C LEU A 109 9.56 11.04 6.92
N THR A 110 9.64 10.11 7.84
CA THR A 110 10.40 10.21 9.09
C THR A 110 11.35 9.02 9.23
N LYS A 111 12.40 9.18 10.03
CA LYS A 111 13.27 8.06 10.41
C LYS A 111 12.51 7.17 11.38
N LEU A 112 12.35 5.89 11.05
CA LEU A 112 11.66 4.90 11.87
C LEU A 112 12.36 3.53 11.82
N ASP A 113 12.12 2.72 12.83
CA ASP A 113 12.58 1.33 12.85
C ASP A 113 11.54 0.42 12.20
N PHE A 114 11.89 -0.11 11.02
CA PHE A 114 11.05 -1.02 10.23
C PHE A 114 10.69 -2.30 10.99
N VAL A 115 11.65 -2.88 11.73
CA VAL A 115 11.44 -4.13 12.46
C VAL A 115 10.51 -3.91 13.65
N MET A 116 10.69 -2.80 14.38
CA MET A 116 9.81 -2.42 15.50
C MET A 116 8.37 -2.19 15.01
N LEU A 117 8.19 -1.46 13.91
CA LEU A 117 6.86 -1.19 13.34
C LEU A 117 6.15 -2.47 12.89
N LEU A 118 6.88 -3.39 12.25
CA LEU A 118 6.32 -4.68 11.85
C LEU A 118 5.95 -5.55 13.05
N ASN A 119 6.81 -5.61 14.09
CA ASN A 119 6.50 -6.32 15.32
C ASN A 119 5.22 -5.79 15.98
N GLN A 120 5.02 -4.47 16.00
CA GLN A 120 3.79 -3.87 16.50
C GLN A 120 2.58 -4.33 15.66
N CYS A 121 2.68 -4.31 14.33
CA CYS A 121 1.60 -4.79 13.47
C CYS A 121 1.24 -6.26 13.71
N ILE A 122 2.25 -7.12 13.91
CA ILE A 122 2.05 -8.55 14.20
C ILE A 122 1.38 -8.73 15.57
N ALA A 123 1.82 -7.98 16.59
CA ALA A 123 1.22 -8.02 17.92
C ALA A 123 -0.26 -7.57 17.88
N ASP A 124 -0.56 -6.50 17.16
CA ASP A 124 -1.95 -6.04 16.99
C ASP A 124 -2.84 -7.02 16.18
N ALA A 125 -2.22 -7.94 15.44
CA ALA A 125 -2.92 -8.98 14.69
C ALA A 125 -3.04 -10.32 15.48
N GLU A 126 -2.51 -10.43 16.71
CA GLU A 126 -2.41 -11.70 17.46
C GLU A 126 -3.77 -12.37 17.66
N ASP A 127 -4.79 -11.61 18.06
CA ASP A 127 -6.16 -12.13 18.22
C ASP A 127 -6.72 -12.65 16.90
N LYS A 128 -6.52 -11.93 15.79
CA LYS A 128 -6.96 -12.37 14.47
C LYS A 128 -6.24 -13.64 14.01
N ILE A 129 -4.94 -13.75 14.30
CA ILE A 129 -4.15 -14.93 13.99
C ILE A 129 -4.68 -16.13 14.78
N ALA A 130 -4.93 -15.97 16.07
CA ALA A 130 -5.48 -17.00 16.93
C ALA A 130 -6.88 -17.45 16.45
N ASP A 131 -7.77 -16.51 16.17
CA ASP A 131 -9.14 -16.78 15.70
C ASP A 131 -9.19 -17.42 14.30
N SER A 132 -8.18 -17.18 13.45
CA SER A 132 -8.10 -17.74 12.12
C SER A 132 -7.85 -19.24 12.06
N GLY A 133 -7.32 -19.83 13.14
CA GLY A 133 -6.88 -21.22 13.19
C GLY A 133 -5.67 -21.52 12.27
N LYS A 134 -5.06 -20.52 11.66
CA LYS A 134 -3.88 -20.65 10.77
C LYS A 134 -2.59 -20.80 11.58
N ILE A 135 -1.63 -21.51 11.00
CA ILE A 135 -0.30 -21.67 11.61
C ILE A 135 0.62 -20.61 11.03
N VAL A 136 0.89 -19.55 11.79
CA VAL A 136 1.82 -18.49 11.38
C VAL A 136 3.20 -18.76 11.94
N LYS A 137 4.23 -18.72 11.09
CA LYS A 137 5.65 -18.83 11.43
C LYS A 137 6.34 -17.50 11.18
N ILE A 138 6.86 -16.91 12.25
CA ILE A 138 7.51 -15.60 12.23
C ILE A 138 9.00 -15.82 12.39
N ASN A 139 9.81 -15.37 11.42
CA ASN A 139 11.26 -15.48 11.43
C ASN A 139 11.86 -14.07 11.24
N ILE A 140 12.28 -13.44 12.31
CA ILE A 140 12.89 -12.11 12.27
C ILE A 140 14.39 -12.26 12.45
N ASN A 141 15.15 -12.11 11.37
CA ASN A 141 16.61 -12.22 11.32
C ASN A 141 17.28 -10.84 11.26
N ALA A 142 16.69 -9.85 11.94
CA ALA A 142 17.24 -8.51 12.07
C ALA A 142 16.71 -7.87 13.36
N ASP A 143 17.59 -7.41 14.24
CA ASP A 143 17.19 -6.81 15.51
C ASP A 143 16.56 -5.42 15.31
N SER A 144 17.07 -4.65 14.36
CA SER A 144 16.63 -3.29 14.03
C SER A 144 17.05 -2.93 12.61
N ALA A 145 16.25 -2.09 11.93
CA ALA A 145 16.59 -1.51 10.64
C ALA A 145 15.94 -0.13 10.50
N MET A 146 16.76 0.92 10.56
CA MET A 146 16.30 2.29 10.38
C MET A 146 16.07 2.60 8.91
N VAL A 147 14.87 3.09 8.58
CA VAL A 147 14.47 3.48 7.23
C VAL A 147 13.86 4.87 7.22
N MET A 148 13.85 5.53 6.04
CA MET A 148 12.99 6.70 5.83
C MET A 148 11.64 6.21 5.35
N GLY A 149 10.57 6.52 6.08
CA GLY A 149 9.23 6.07 5.72
C GLY A 149 8.15 6.86 6.46
N ASP A 150 6.92 6.67 6.01
CA ASP A 150 5.71 7.12 6.69
C ASP A 150 5.17 5.95 7.52
N GLY A 151 5.19 6.10 8.84
CA GLY A 151 4.85 5.02 9.77
C GLY A 151 3.42 4.49 9.57
N ASP A 152 2.45 5.39 9.36
CA ASP A 152 1.05 5.01 9.18
C ASP A 152 0.86 4.23 7.86
N LYS A 153 1.54 4.65 6.79
CA LYS A 153 1.47 3.98 5.49
C LYS A 153 2.15 2.62 5.52
N LEU A 154 3.36 2.51 6.08
CA LEU A 154 4.06 1.23 6.20
C LEU A 154 3.32 0.26 7.13
N TYR A 155 2.76 0.75 8.23
CA TYR A 155 1.91 -0.06 9.09
C TYR A 155 0.72 -0.65 8.31
N ARG A 156 0.06 0.19 7.48
CA ARG A 156 -1.05 -0.25 6.62
C ARG A 156 -0.61 -1.28 5.56
N VAL A 157 0.61 -1.14 5.02
CA VAL A 157 1.20 -2.15 4.12
C VAL A 157 1.31 -3.50 4.83
N PHE A 158 1.90 -3.53 6.02
CA PHE A 158 2.06 -4.77 6.79
C PHE A 158 0.71 -5.39 7.15
N GLN A 159 -0.23 -4.57 7.62
CA GLN A 159 -1.59 -5.02 7.95
C GLN A 159 -2.29 -5.63 6.72
N ASN A 160 -2.22 -4.99 5.56
CA ASN A 160 -2.81 -5.51 4.33
C ASN A 160 -2.22 -6.87 3.94
N ILE A 161 -0.90 -7.05 4.06
CA ILE A 161 -0.21 -8.30 3.73
C ILE A 161 -0.61 -9.40 4.71
N VAL A 162 -0.60 -9.13 6.02
CA VAL A 162 -1.00 -10.10 7.05
C VAL A 162 -2.48 -10.47 6.92
N ASP A 163 -3.38 -9.50 6.77
CA ASP A 163 -4.82 -9.73 6.57
C ASP A 163 -5.08 -10.54 5.28
N ASN A 164 -4.32 -10.28 4.21
CA ASN A 164 -4.38 -11.04 2.96
C ASN A 164 -4.00 -12.51 3.18
N ALA A 165 -2.88 -12.76 3.86
CA ALA A 165 -2.43 -14.10 4.18
C ALA A 165 -3.46 -14.86 5.03
N LEU A 166 -4.02 -14.25 6.07
CA LEU A 166 -5.03 -14.87 6.93
C LEU A 166 -6.33 -15.20 6.17
N ASN A 167 -6.74 -14.35 5.21
CA ASN A 167 -7.99 -14.51 4.48
C ASN A 167 -7.91 -15.52 3.32
N TYR A 168 -6.74 -15.66 2.69
CA TYR A 168 -6.61 -16.42 1.44
C TYR A 168 -5.75 -17.67 1.54
N SER A 169 -5.11 -17.93 2.68
CA SER A 169 -4.34 -19.17 2.87
C SER A 169 -5.23 -20.38 2.97
N MET A 170 -4.77 -21.49 2.39
CA MET A 170 -5.36 -22.80 2.53
C MET A 170 -5.30 -23.28 3.98
N ASP A 171 -6.40 -23.87 4.47
CA ASP A 171 -6.45 -24.46 5.82
C ASP A 171 -5.46 -25.62 5.96
N GLY A 172 -4.85 -25.72 7.15
CA GLY A 172 -3.85 -26.74 7.45
C GLY A 172 -2.46 -26.47 6.85
N THR A 173 -2.26 -25.37 6.11
CA THR A 173 -0.94 -24.92 5.66
C THR A 173 -0.35 -23.87 6.61
N ARG A 174 0.91 -23.49 6.35
CA ARG A 174 1.61 -22.48 7.14
C ARG A 174 1.72 -21.18 6.38
N ILE A 175 1.59 -20.07 7.11
CA ILE A 175 1.93 -18.72 6.66
C ILE A 175 3.31 -18.40 7.22
N PHE A 176 4.24 -17.91 6.39
CA PHE A 176 5.57 -17.52 6.80
C PHE A 176 5.71 -16.00 6.69
N LEU A 177 6.15 -15.37 7.78
CA LEU A 177 6.49 -13.96 7.84
C LEU A 177 8.01 -13.87 8.11
N ASP A 178 8.77 -13.62 7.07
CA ASP A 178 10.23 -13.58 7.15
C ASP A 178 10.74 -12.13 7.06
N VAL A 179 11.66 -11.75 7.96
CA VAL A 179 12.35 -10.45 7.94
C VAL A 179 13.85 -10.68 7.92
N TYR A 180 14.53 -10.07 6.97
CA TYR A 180 15.97 -10.21 6.84
C TYR A 180 16.60 -9.01 6.12
N LYS A 181 17.90 -8.78 6.36
CA LYS A 181 18.68 -7.80 5.62
C LYS A 181 19.24 -8.43 4.34
N LYS A 182 19.11 -7.70 3.22
CA LYS A 182 19.64 -8.05 1.92
C LYS A 182 20.41 -6.85 1.37
N ALA A 183 21.73 -6.93 1.39
CA ALA A 183 22.61 -5.80 1.05
C ALA A 183 22.27 -4.56 1.89
N ASP A 184 21.89 -3.46 1.24
CA ASP A 184 21.53 -2.18 1.83
C ASP A 184 20.02 -2.04 2.12
N ARG A 185 19.26 -3.17 2.06
CA ARG A 185 17.81 -3.17 2.24
C ARG A 185 17.39 -4.08 3.37
N ILE A 186 16.30 -3.69 4.05
CA ILE A 186 15.51 -4.58 4.89
C ILE A 186 14.36 -5.13 4.05
N VAL A 187 14.13 -6.43 4.16
CA VAL A 187 13.11 -7.17 3.43
C VAL A 187 12.11 -7.77 4.40
N PHE A 188 10.84 -7.54 4.17
CA PHE A 188 9.74 -8.30 4.74
C PHE A 188 9.11 -9.14 3.63
N ALA A 189 9.06 -10.45 3.82
CA ALA A 189 8.47 -11.40 2.87
C ALA A 189 7.41 -12.25 3.57
N GLU A 190 6.19 -12.15 3.09
CA GLU A 190 5.10 -13.06 3.45
C GLU A 190 5.00 -14.17 2.40
N LYS A 191 4.76 -15.42 2.85
CA LYS A 191 4.53 -16.57 1.98
C LYS A 191 3.41 -17.44 2.50
N ASN A 192 2.49 -17.81 1.61
CA ASN A 192 1.40 -18.72 1.92
C ASN A 192 1.01 -19.58 0.72
N ILE A 193 0.29 -20.67 0.97
CA ILE A 193 -0.39 -21.45 -0.07
C ILE A 193 -1.83 -20.96 -0.17
N SER A 194 -2.26 -20.58 -1.36
CA SER A 194 -3.60 -20.07 -1.62
C SER A 194 -4.67 -21.16 -1.44
N ALA A 195 -5.80 -20.80 -0.83
CA ALA A 195 -6.95 -21.69 -0.70
C ALA A 195 -7.67 -21.97 -2.03
N THR A 196 -7.38 -21.17 -3.05
CA THR A 196 -7.96 -21.29 -4.40
C THR A 196 -6.85 -21.16 -5.44
N PRO A 197 -6.96 -21.83 -6.60
CA PRO A 197 -5.98 -21.68 -7.67
C PRO A 197 -5.78 -20.21 -8.05
N ILE A 198 -4.53 -19.80 -8.22
CA ILE A 198 -4.18 -18.44 -8.65
C ILE A 198 -4.13 -18.46 -10.18
N ASN A 199 -5.11 -17.81 -10.81
CA ASN A 199 -5.25 -17.77 -12.27
C ASN A 199 -4.93 -16.39 -12.86
N PHE A 200 -4.16 -15.57 -12.15
CA PHE A 200 -3.74 -14.23 -12.59
C PHE A 200 -2.22 -14.12 -12.59
N THR A 201 -1.72 -13.21 -13.40
CA THR A 201 -0.30 -12.84 -13.39
C THR A 201 0.00 -11.92 -12.19
N GLU A 202 1.29 -11.74 -11.92
CA GLU A 202 1.78 -10.83 -10.88
C GLU A 202 1.36 -9.37 -11.15
N GLU A 203 1.32 -8.96 -12.43
CA GLU A 203 0.86 -7.63 -12.84
C GLU A 203 -0.65 -7.49 -12.65
N GLU A 204 -1.44 -8.46 -13.08
CA GLU A 204 -2.91 -8.43 -12.96
C GLU A 204 -3.37 -8.34 -11.51
N ILE A 205 -2.71 -9.06 -10.59
CA ILE A 205 -3.10 -9.05 -9.16
C ILE A 205 -2.79 -7.71 -8.48
N LEU A 206 -1.85 -6.93 -9.03
CA LEU A 206 -1.50 -5.58 -8.58
C LEU A 206 -2.42 -4.50 -9.17
N GLU A 207 -3.20 -4.83 -10.20
CA GLU A 207 -4.20 -3.91 -10.72
C GLU A 207 -5.32 -3.68 -9.71
N ARG A 208 -5.95 -2.49 -9.80
CA ARG A 208 -7.01 -2.10 -8.88
C ARG A 208 -8.27 -2.94 -9.10
N PHE A 209 -8.89 -3.40 -8.01
CA PHE A 209 -10.15 -4.16 -8.03
C PHE A 209 -10.05 -5.59 -8.57
N VAL A 210 -8.86 -6.15 -8.78
CA VAL A 210 -8.72 -7.56 -9.17
C VAL A 210 -9.06 -8.47 -7.97
N ARG A 211 -9.90 -9.46 -8.21
CA ARG A 211 -10.36 -10.41 -7.19
C ARG A 211 -10.53 -11.79 -7.81
N GLY A 212 -10.10 -12.81 -7.10
CA GLY A 212 -10.43 -14.20 -7.45
C GLY A 212 -11.94 -14.48 -7.38
N ASP A 213 -12.46 -15.35 -8.26
CA ASP A 213 -13.90 -15.59 -8.42
C ASP A 213 -14.64 -15.99 -7.14
N LYS A 214 -14.00 -16.68 -6.19
CA LYS A 214 -14.59 -17.07 -4.90
C LYS A 214 -14.55 -15.98 -3.83
N SER A 215 -13.71 -14.96 -3.97
CA SER A 215 -13.58 -13.86 -2.99
C SER A 215 -14.68 -12.79 -3.12
N ARG A 216 -15.60 -12.94 -4.09
CA ARG A 216 -16.72 -12.01 -4.28
C ARG A 216 -17.68 -11.96 -3.08
N THR A 217 -17.78 -13.04 -2.31
CA THR A 217 -18.66 -13.15 -1.13
C THR A 217 -17.98 -12.76 0.18
N ASP A 218 -16.66 -12.94 0.34
CA ASP A 218 -15.97 -12.92 1.65
C ASP A 218 -15.23 -11.65 2.04
N GLY A 219 -15.47 -10.55 1.39
CA GLY A 219 -15.27 -9.31 2.16
C GLY A 219 -14.11 -8.39 1.81
N GLY A 220 -13.08 -8.77 1.07
CA GLY A 220 -11.97 -7.85 0.70
C GLY A 220 -12.38 -6.77 -0.32
N SER A 221 -11.74 -5.59 -0.33
CA SER A 221 -11.97 -4.53 -1.33
C SER A 221 -11.32 -4.83 -2.69
N GLY A 222 -10.34 -5.74 -2.74
CA GLY A 222 -9.48 -5.96 -3.91
C GLY A 222 -8.47 -4.82 -4.13
N LEU A 223 -8.30 -3.96 -3.14
CA LEU A 223 -7.41 -2.80 -3.20
C LEU A 223 -6.16 -2.94 -2.32
N GLY A 224 -6.15 -3.92 -1.39
CA GLY A 224 -5.09 -4.03 -0.38
C GLY A 224 -3.69 -4.12 -0.97
N LEU A 225 -3.47 -4.96 -1.99
CA LEU A 225 -2.15 -5.13 -2.60
C LEU A 225 -1.73 -3.92 -3.45
N SER A 226 -2.66 -3.30 -4.18
CA SER A 226 -2.38 -2.06 -4.92
C SER A 226 -2.08 -0.88 -3.99
N ILE A 227 -2.73 -0.80 -2.82
CA ILE A 227 -2.39 0.15 -1.74
C ILE A 227 -0.99 -0.12 -1.22
N SER A 228 -0.68 -1.40 -0.92
CA SER A 228 0.63 -1.78 -0.39
C SER A 228 1.76 -1.41 -1.35
N LYS A 229 1.58 -1.63 -2.65
CA LYS A 229 2.51 -1.18 -3.69
C LYS A 229 2.68 0.33 -3.67
N SER A 230 1.57 1.07 -3.79
CA SER A 230 1.60 2.54 -3.85
C SER A 230 2.24 3.17 -2.60
N PHE A 231 1.96 2.64 -1.41
CA PHE A 231 2.53 3.16 -0.16
C PHE A 231 4.01 2.82 0.01
N THR A 232 4.40 1.61 -0.35
CA THR A 232 5.82 1.20 -0.32
C THR A 232 6.65 2.05 -1.27
N GLU A 233 6.18 2.24 -2.52
CA GLU A 233 6.85 3.08 -3.52
C GLU A 233 6.89 4.55 -3.10
N ALA A 234 5.81 5.09 -2.52
CA ALA A 234 5.77 6.45 -1.97
C ALA A 234 6.76 6.68 -0.82
N CYS A 235 7.11 5.62 -0.08
CA CYS A 235 8.16 5.62 0.94
C CYS A 235 9.57 5.33 0.38
N GLY A 236 9.75 5.23 -0.95
CA GLY A 236 11.04 4.93 -1.59
C GLY A 236 11.44 3.46 -1.54
N GLY A 237 10.52 2.57 -1.19
CA GLY A 237 10.70 1.12 -1.20
C GLY A 237 10.32 0.46 -2.52
N ILE A 238 10.41 -0.87 -2.53
CA ILE A 238 9.99 -1.74 -3.64
C ILE A 238 8.98 -2.75 -3.11
N PHE A 239 7.86 -2.91 -3.83
CA PHE A 239 6.85 -3.91 -3.56
C PHE A 239 6.77 -4.89 -4.73
N ASN A 240 6.96 -6.19 -4.44
CA ASN A 240 6.87 -7.25 -5.43
C ASN A 240 5.93 -8.36 -4.96
N ILE A 241 5.37 -9.07 -5.93
CA ILE A 241 4.63 -10.32 -5.73
C ILE A 241 5.32 -11.39 -6.56
N GLU A 242 5.44 -12.58 -6.01
CA GLU A 242 5.89 -13.78 -6.71
C GLU A 242 4.79 -14.85 -6.59
N ILE A 243 4.46 -15.51 -7.69
CA ILE A 243 3.46 -16.58 -7.76
C ILE A 243 4.12 -17.80 -8.37
N ASP A 244 4.06 -18.94 -7.65
CA ASP A 244 4.54 -20.24 -8.14
C ASP A 244 3.46 -21.30 -7.87
N GLY A 245 2.67 -21.60 -8.89
CA GLY A 245 1.47 -22.41 -8.73
C GLY A 245 0.48 -21.79 -7.74
N ASP A 246 0.19 -22.49 -6.64
CA ASP A 246 -0.67 -21.99 -5.57
C ASP A 246 0.11 -21.26 -4.45
N MET A 247 1.44 -21.17 -4.56
CA MET A 247 2.26 -20.40 -3.63
C MET A 247 2.21 -18.93 -4.00
N PHE A 248 1.78 -18.12 -3.04
CA PHE A 248 1.79 -16.66 -3.11
C PHE A 248 2.88 -16.10 -2.20
N LYS A 249 3.57 -15.07 -2.64
CA LYS A 249 4.57 -14.38 -1.85
C LYS A 249 4.50 -12.89 -2.09
N ALA A 250 4.34 -12.10 -1.03
CA ALA A 250 4.40 -10.63 -1.05
C ALA A 250 5.72 -10.17 -0.42
N ILE A 251 6.41 -9.24 -1.08
CA ILE A 251 7.74 -8.77 -0.69
C ILE A 251 7.74 -7.25 -0.61
N VAL A 252 8.19 -6.74 0.54
CA VAL A 252 8.44 -5.31 0.78
C VAL A 252 9.93 -5.13 1.05
N GLU A 253 10.60 -4.29 0.25
CA GLU A 253 12.00 -3.94 0.44
C GLU A 253 12.14 -2.44 0.70
N MET A 254 12.78 -2.06 1.81
CA MET A 254 13.07 -0.66 2.15
C MET A 254 14.58 -0.42 2.25
N PRO A 255 15.10 0.70 1.72
CA PRO A 255 16.51 1.05 1.89
C PRO A 255 16.80 1.35 3.37
N ILE A 256 17.87 0.75 3.89
CA ILE A 256 18.34 0.99 5.25
C ILE A 256 19.15 2.29 5.26
N ILE A 257 18.87 3.16 6.23
CA ILE A 257 19.71 4.35 6.47
C ILE A 257 21.04 3.87 7.03
N GLN A 258 22.13 4.12 6.30
CA GLN A 258 23.47 3.92 6.85
C GLN A 258 23.70 5.04 7.88
N GLU A 259 23.97 4.68 9.13
CA GLU A 259 24.51 5.66 10.08
C GLU A 259 25.94 5.98 9.66
N ASP A 260 26.18 7.23 9.30
CA ASP A 260 27.54 7.74 9.15
C ASP A 260 28.27 7.50 10.47
N THR A 261 29.18 6.53 10.45
CA THR A 261 30.16 6.28 11.51
C THR A 261 31.25 7.35 11.44
N ALA A 262 30.88 8.62 11.47
CA ALA A 262 31.80 9.73 11.62
C ALA A 262 31.54 10.42 12.97
N GLU A 263 32.54 10.33 13.82
CA GLU A 263 32.84 11.03 15.08
C GLU A 263 32.89 10.15 16.33
N LYS A 264 33.89 9.26 16.33
CA LYS A 264 34.72 9.05 17.51
C LYS A 264 36.16 9.30 17.11
N THR A 265 36.50 10.51 16.85
CA THR A 265 37.90 10.98 16.93
C THR A 265 38.14 11.42 18.36
N ASP A 266 38.93 10.60 19.04
CA ASP A 266 39.82 10.89 20.16
C ASP A 266 39.91 12.34 20.59
N ASP A 267 39.45 12.60 21.79
CA ASP A 267 40.07 13.60 22.66
C ASP A 267 40.75 12.85 23.82
N LYS A 268 41.94 12.33 23.50
CA LYS A 268 42.99 11.99 24.46
C LYS A 268 44.25 12.70 24.04
N THR A 269 44.44 13.88 24.54
CA THR A 269 45.77 14.44 24.83
C THR A 269 45.59 15.59 25.83
N GLU A 270 46.01 15.40 26.96
CA GLU A 270 46.91 15.94 27.98
C GLU A 270 46.32 15.89 29.39
#